data_d5de7e0fc5b3f4bd45a180aea7dc1be0
#
_entry.id   d5de7e0fc5b3f4bd45a180aea7dc1be0
#
_cell.length_a   1.000
_cell.length_b   1.000
_cell.length_c   1.000
_cell.angle_alpha   90.00
_cell.angle_beta   90.00
_cell.angle_gamma   90.00
#
_symmetry.space_group_name_H-M   'P 1'
#
loop_
_entity.id
_entity.type
_entity.pdbx_description
1 polymer ?
#
loop_
_entity_poly.entity_id
_entity_poly.type
_entity_poly.pdbx_seq_one_letter_code
_entity_poly.pdbx_strand_id
1 'polypeptide(L)'
;MDFSSAMDDLMVGDFMGFLFGFVMTALLFVVVLGIVFYVFSSLGLYTIARKRNIECAWIAWIPVAKYYMIGCVADRYNKKYKTRDTYFKWILLGLMIGALILTWVPILGIIIDVVALVFLYMAIYKVYKSCTTSNIVLIVLSIIFPVIIPFVLFAIRNNGPDSKPYVEEVAQEEASTEETAQEEASVEETVQEEASVEETASKDKEA
;
A
#
# COMPACT_ATOMS: atom_id res chain seq x y z
N MET A 1 24.36 13.15 59.30
CA MET A 1 24.13 12.45 58.04
C MET A 1 23.55 11.10 58.42
N ASP A 2 22.26 10.91 58.20
CA ASP A 2 21.57 9.69 58.63
C ASP A 2 21.91 8.53 57.70
N PHE A 3 22.34 7.42 58.27
CA PHE A 3 22.73 6.22 57.55
C PHE A 3 21.59 5.72 56.62
N SER A 4 20.32 5.94 56.99
CA SER A 4 19.17 5.58 56.19
C SER A 4 19.05 6.42 54.90
N SER A 5 19.32 7.72 54.94
CA SER A 5 19.28 8.57 53.74
C SER A 5 20.40 8.23 52.75
N ALA A 6 21.57 7.85 53.24
CA ALA A 6 22.68 7.41 52.38
C ALA A 6 22.38 6.04 51.70
N MET A 7 21.66 5.13 52.37
CA MET A 7 21.23 3.86 51.79
C MET A 7 20.11 4.06 50.73
N ASP A 8 19.17 4.97 51.00
CA ASP A 8 18.12 5.30 50.02
C ASP A 8 18.71 5.95 48.76
N ASP A 9 19.68 6.85 48.89
CA ASP A 9 20.37 7.48 47.75
C ASP A 9 21.16 6.45 46.91
N LEU A 10 21.80 5.47 47.55
CA LEU A 10 22.52 4.39 46.88
C LEU A 10 21.55 3.48 46.13
N MET A 11 20.42 3.05 46.74
CA MET A 11 19.43 2.21 46.10
C MET A 11 18.75 2.91 44.93
N VAL A 12 18.45 4.19 45.04
CA VAL A 12 17.88 5.00 43.93
C VAL A 12 18.88 5.13 42.78
N GLY A 13 20.17 5.37 43.10
CA GLY A 13 21.23 5.43 42.09
C GLY A 13 21.42 4.15 41.31
N ASP A 14 21.46 3.01 41.97
CA ASP A 14 21.58 1.68 41.34
C ASP A 14 20.35 1.35 40.52
N PHE A 15 19.15 1.65 41.01
CA PHE A 15 17.90 1.45 40.27
C PHE A 15 17.83 2.32 38.99
N MET A 16 18.22 3.60 39.09
CA MET A 16 18.30 4.48 37.92
C MET A 16 19.33 4.01 36.91
N GLY A 17 20.49 3.53 37.37
CA GLY A 17 21.51 2.93 36.52
C GLY A 17 21.01 1.69 35.77
N PHE A 18 20.27 0.82 36.46
CA PHE A 18 19.65 -0.35 35.87
C PHE A 18 18.59 0.03 34.80
N LEU A 19 17.71 0.99 35.15
CA LEU A 19 16.69 1.48 34.19
C LEU A 19 17.35 2.08 32.95
N PHE A 20 18.38 2.91 33.12
CA PHE A 20 19.10 3.51 32.02
C PHE A 20 19.77 2.46 31.14
N GLY A 21 20.43 1.47 31.73
CA GLY A 21 21.03 0.35 31.00
C GLY A 21 19.99 -0.48 30.24
N PHE A 22 18.83 -0.76 30.85
CA PHE A 22 17.73 -1.46 30.21
C PHE A 22 17.18 -0.67 29.00
N VAL A 23 16.92 0.63 29.16
CA VAL A 23 16.42 1.49 28.10
C VAL A 23 17.42 1.57 26.94
N MET A 24 18.71 1.74 27.22
CA MET A 24 19.75 1.77 26.19
C MET A 24 19.86 0.45 25.43
N THR A 25 19.77 -0.69 26.13
CA THR A 25 19.78 -2.01 25.49
C THR A 25 18.54 -2.24 24.64
N ALA A 26 17.36 -1.87 25.13
CA ALA A 26 16.11 -1.95 24.38
C ALA A 26 16.13 -1.07 23.13
N LEU A 27 16.66 0.15 23.24
CA LEU A 27 16.81 1.09 22.12
C LEU A 27 17.76 0.51 21.05
N LEU A 28 18.90 -0.04 21.46
CA LEU A 28 19.83 -0.69 20.54
C LEU A 28 19.18 -1.86 19.83
N PHE A 29 18.40 -2.68 20.52
CA PHE A 29 17.65 -3.80 19.93
C PHE A 29 16.63 -3.32 18.89
N VAL A 30 15.86 -2.25 19.20
CA VAL A 30 14.90 -1.64 18.27
C VAL A 30 15.59 -1.09 17.02
N VAL A 31 16.76 -0.45 17.17
CA VAL A 31 17.54 0.05 16.02
C VAL A 31 18.00 -1.09 15.12
N VAL A 32 18.53 -2.17 15.70
CA VAL A 32 18.97 -3.34 14.92
C VAL A 32 17.80 -3.97 14.17
N LEU A 33 16.65 -4.17 14.83
CA LEU A 33 15.44 -4.66 14.17
C LEU A 33 14.96 -3.71 13.06
N GLY A 34 15.00 -2.41 13.29
CA GLY A 34 14.65 -1.39 12.30
C GLY A 34 15.51 -1.49 11.04
N ILE A 35 16.82 -1.67 11.19
CA ILE A 35 17.75 -1.88 10.08
C ILE A 35 17.39 -3.16 9.31
N VAL A 36 17.12 -4.26 10.00
CA VAL A 36 16.73 -5.53 9.37
C VAL A 36 15.45 -5.35 8.54
N PHE A 37 14.39 -4.77 9.12
CA PHE A 37 13.13 -4.51 8.41
C PHE A 37 13.32 -3.57 7.22
N TYR A 38 14.16 -2.56 7.37
CA TYR A 38 14.51 -1.64 6.29
C TYR A 38 15.16 -2.37 5.12
N VAL A 39 16.17 -3.21 5.40
CA VAL A 39 16.87 -3.99 4.37
C VAL A 39 15.91 -4.94 3.65
N PHE A 40 15.07 -5.69 4.38
CA PHE A 40 14.08 -6.59 3.78
C PHE A 40 13.09 -5.84 2.87
N SER A 41 12.57 -4.70 3.32
CA SER A 41 11.68 -3.84 2.55
C SER A 41 12.36 -3.33 1.27
N SER A 42 13.60 -2.84 1.39
CA SER A 42 14.34 -2.26 0.27
C SER A 42 14.73 -3.32 -0.77
N LEU A 43 15.19 -4.50 -0.33
CA LEU A 43 15.48 -5.62 -1.22
C LEU A 43 14.23 -6.14 -1.94
N GLY A 44 13.12 -6.28 -1.22
CA GLY A 44 11.85 -6.68 -1.80
C GLY A 44 11.41 -5.72 -2.92
N LEU A 45 11.35 -4.43 -2.60
CA LEU A 45 10.93 -3.39 -3.53
C LEU A 45 11.88 -3.21 -4.70
N TYR A 46 13.20 -3.26 -4.47
CA TYR A 46 14.22 -3.23 -5.52
C TYR A 46 14.02 -4.34 -6.54
N THR A 47 13.82 -5.58 -6.07
CA THR A 47 13.64 -6.74 -6.95
C THR A 47 12.33 -6.64 -7.74
N ILE A 48 11.23 -6.21 -7.10
CA ILE A 48 9.94 -5.97 -7.77
C ILE A 48 10.07 -4.91 -8.85
N ALA A 49 10.72 -3.78 -8.55
CA ALA A 49 10.92 -2.68 -9.48
C ALA A 49 11.79 -3.10 -10.68
N ARG A 50 12.88 -3.83 -10.44
CA ARG A 50 13.78 -4.32 -11.47
C ARG A 50 13.10 -5.29 -12.43
N LYS A 51 12.30 -6.24 -11.92
CA LYS A 51 11.53 -7.19 -12.75
C LYS A 51 10.49 -6.53 -13.65
N ARG A 52 10.05 -5.32 -13.29
CA ARG A 52 9.09 -4.53 -14.07
C ARG A 52 9.73 -3.50 -14.97
N ASN A 53 11.04 -3.56 -15.18
CA ASN A 53 11.79 -2.61 -15.98
C ASN A 53 11.51 -1.15 -15.56
N ILE A 54 11.43 -0.90 -14.24
CA ILE A 54 11.33 0.45 -13.71
C ILE A 54 12.75 1.00 -13.62
N GLU A 55 12.97 2.12 -14.29
CA GLU A 55 14.25 2.83 -14.25
C GLU A 55 14.59 3.24 -12.82
N CYS A 56 15.87 3.25 -12.49
CA CYS A 56 16.36 3.68 -11.19
C CYS A 56 15.87 2.84 -10.00
N ALA A 57 15.72 1.52 -10.13
CA ALA A 57 15.29 0.63 -9.04
C ALA A 57 16.11 0.80 -7.75
N TRP A 58 17.37 1.25 -7.83
CA TRP A 58 18.26 1.51 -6.70
C TRP A 58 17.71 2.59 -5.73
N ILE A 59 16.80 3.45 -6.19
CA ILE A 59 16.13 4.46 -5.37
C ILE A 59 15.36 3.82 -4.19
N ALA A 60 14.98 2.54 -4.30
CA ALA A 60 14.36 1.78 -3.21
C ALA A 60 15.21 1.72 -1.92
N TRP A 61 16.51 2.01 -2.01
CA TRP A 61 17.44 2.07 -0.88
C TRP A 61 17.45 3.43 -0.16
N ILE A 62 16.83 4.45 -0.71
CA ILE A 62 16.74 5.77 -0.08
C ILE A 62 15.46 5.82 0.75
N PRO A 63 15.50 6.13 2.07
CA PRO A 63 14.36 6.02 2.98
C PRO A 63 13.10 6.75 2.51
N VAL A 64 13.23 8.00 2.07
CA VAL A 64 12.09 8.80 1.57
C VAL A 64 11.72 8.40 0.15
N ALA A 65 12.70 8.17 -0.70
CA ALA A 65 12.47 7.89 -2.12
C ALA A 65 11.91 6.47 -2.38
N LYS A 66 11.96 5.56 -1.39
CA LYS A 66 11.29 4.26 -1.50
C LYS A 66 9.78 4.40 -1.69
N TYR A 67 9.15 5.44 -1.14
CA TYR A 67 7.71 5.71 -1.33
C TYR A 67 7.40 6.12 -2.77
N TYR A 68 8.30 6.89 -3.39
CA TYR A 68 8.23 7.14 -4.84
C TYR A 68 8.27 5.85 -5.64
N MET A 69 9.14 4.91 -5.26
CA MET A 69 9.26 3.61 -5.94
C MET A 69 8.00 2.75 -5.76
N ILE A 70 7.37 2.73 -4.58
CA ILE A 70 6.07 2.09 -4.36
C ILE A 70 5.02 2.70 -5.29
N GLY A 71 5.00 4.03 -5.41
CA GLY A 71 4.14 4.74 -6.35
C GLY A 71 4.39 4.38 -7.82
N CYS A 72 5.65 4.24 -8.23
CA CYS A 72 6.01 3.81 -9.58
C CYS A 72 5.49 2.40 -9.91
N VAL A 73 5.59 1.47 -8.96
CA VAL A 73 5.04 0.10 -9.12
C VAL A 73 3.52 0.14 -9.22
N ALA A 74 2.85 0.95 -8.39
CA ALA A 74 1.39 1.13 -8.43
C ALA A 74 0.92 1.80 -9.73
N ASP A 75 1.64 2.81 -10.24
CA ASP A 75 1.32 3.47 -11.52
C ASP A 75 1.52 2.53 -12.72
N ARG A 76 2.54 1.66 -12.66
CA ARG A 76 2.77 0.67 -13.70
C ARG A 76 1.61 -0.33 -13.77
N TYR A 77 1.06 -0.73 -12.62
CA TYR A 77 -0.15 -1.54 -12.55
C TYR A 77 -1.35 -0.81 -13.18
N ASN A 78 -1.61 0.44 -12.79
CA ASN A 78 -2.72 1.22 -13.34
C ASN A 78 -2.63 1.42 -14.86
N LYS A 79 -1.43 1.72 -15.39
CA LYS A 79 -1.21 1.91 -16.81
C LYS A 79 -1.51 0.64 -17.62
N LYS A 80 -1.22 -0.52 -17.05
CA LYS A 80 -1.47 -1.81 -17.74
C LYS A 80 -2.95 -2.22 -17.73
N TYR A 81 -3.70 -1.88 -16.67
CA TYR A 81 -5.05 -2.44 -16.46
C TYR A 81 -6.19 -1.42 -16.41
N LYS A 82 -5.94 -0.14 -16.17
CA LYS A 82 -7.00 0.87 -15.97
C LYS A 82 -6.99 2.05 -16.93
N THR A 83 -6.16 2.08 -17.92
CA THR A 83 -6.07 3.16 -18.94
C THR A 83 -6.04 4.59 -18.38
N ARG A 84 -6.01 4.76 -17.05
CA ARG A 84 -6.00 6.06 -16.38
C ARG A 84 -4.61 6.36 -15.85
N ASP A 85 -4.01 7.43 -16.37
CA ASP A 85 -2.76 7.95 -15.85
C ASP A 85 -2.96 8.43 -14.40
N THR A 86 -2.39 7.69 -13.47
CA THR A 86 -2.46 8.04 -12.05
C THR A 86 -1.05 8.40 -11.59
N TYR A 87 -0.91 9.57 -11.04
CA TYR A 87 0.39 10.10 -10.59
C TYR A 87 0.71 9.67 -9.16
N PHE A 88 0.48 8.39 -8.81
CA PHE A 88 0.74 7.87 -7.44
C PHE A 88 2.17 8.13 -6.98
N LYS A 89 3.13 8.00 -7.87
CA LYS A 89 4.55 8.24 -7.58
C LYS A 89 4.81 9.65 -7.01
N TRP A 90 4.21 10.67 -7.61
CA TRP A 90 4.38 12.05 -7.18
C TRP A 90 3.54 12.38 -5.95
N ILE A 91 2.33 11.83 -5.86
CA ILE A 91 1.43 12.01 -4.72
C ILE A 91 2.08 11.41 -3.46
N LEU A 92 2.59 10.16 -3.53
CA LEU A 92 3.24 9.54 -2.38
C LEU A 92 4.50 10.28 -1.95
N LEU A 93 5.33 10.69 -2.91
CA LEU A 93 6.55 11.44 -2.60
C LEU A 93 6.21 12.79 -1.94
N GLY A 94 5.26 13.52 -2.53
CA GLY A 94 4.81 14.82 -2.00
C GLY A 94 4.21 14.71 -0.59
N LEU A 95 3.37 13.69 -0.36
CA LEU A 95 2.77 13.44 0.96
C LEU A 95 3.83 13.08 2.00
N MET A 96 4.82 12.26 1.65
CA MET A 96 5.90 11.89 2.58
C MET A 96 6.82 13.07 2.90
N ILE A 97 7.16 13.90 1.93
CA ILE A 97 7.94 15.13 2.17
C ILE A 97 7.09 16.12 2.98
N GLY A 98 5.81 16.28 2.65
CA GLY A 98 4.87 17.10 3.39
C GLY A 98 4.74 16.69 4.85
N ALA A 99 4.59 15.40 5.13
CA ALA A 99 4.54 14.84 6.47
C ALA A 99 5.80 15.19 7.28
N LEU A 100 6.99 15.03 6.68
CA LEU A 100 8.26 15.39 7.32
C LEU A 100 8.34 16.88 7.68
N ILE A 101 7.89 17.77 6.80
CA ILE A 101 7.95 19.23 7.03
C ILE A 101 6.90 19.65 8.07
N LEU A 102 5.67 19.10 7.97
CA LEU A 102 4.55 19.47 8.82
C LEU A 102 4.51 18.76 10.19
N THR A 103 5.43 17.84 10.46
CA THR A 103 5.61 17.22 11.80
C THR A 103 5.76 18.26 12.91
N TRP A 104 6.30 19.44 12.59
CA TRP A 104 6.45 20.55 13.54
C TRP A 104 5.13 21.25 13.90
N VAL A 105 4.04 21.02 13.12
CA VAL A 105 2.71 21.60 13.38
C VAL A 105 1.77 20.46 13.78
N PRO A 106 1.45 20.27 15.09
CA PRO A 106 0.82 19.04 15.58
C PRO A 106 -0.49 18.67 14.88
N ILE A 107 -1.39 19.63 14.68
CA ILE A 107 -2.72 19.35 14.10
C ILE A 107 -2.62 19.05 12.60
N LEU A 108 -1.89 19.86 11.84
CA LEU A 108 -1.68 19.67 10.41
C LEU A 108 -0.84 18.42 10.11
N GLY A 109 0.16 18.13 10.96
CA GLY A 109 0.96 16.92 10.85
C GLY A 109 0.12 15.66 10.94
N ILE A 110 -0.76 15.53 11.94
CA ILE A 110 -1.64 14.38 12.11
C ILE A 110 -2.56 14.17 10.88
N ILE A 111 -3.14 15.25 10.35
CA ILE A 111 -4.03 15.16 9.17
C ILE A 111 -3.26 14.64 7.95
N ILE A 112 -2.08 15.19 7.68
CA ILE A 112 -1.24 14.76 6.55
C ILE A 112 -0.74 13.33 6.74
N ASP A 113 -0.36 12.92 7.96
CA ASP A 113 0.07 11.56 8.25
C ASP A 113 -1.04 10.54 7.98
N VAL A 114 -2.28 10.83 8.39
CA VAL A 114 -3.45 9.98 8.09
C VAL A 114 -3.69 9.88 6.59
N VAL A 115 -3.65 10.99 5.87
CA VAL A 115 -3.82 10.99 4.40
C VAL A 115 -2.69 10.22 3.72
N ALA A 116 -1.44 10.44 4.12
CA ALA A 116 -0.28 9.73 3.59
C ALA A 116 -0.37 8.22 3.84
N LEU A 117 -0.84 7.82 5.02
CA LEU A 117 -1.06 6.42 5.37
C LEU A 117 -2.12 5.77 4.48
N VAL A 118 -3.26 6.42 4.24
CA VAL A 118 -4.31 5.91 3.34
C VAL A 118 -3.77 5.72 1.93
N PHE A 119 -3.08 6.72 1.38
CA PHE A 119 -2.48 6.61 0.04
C PHE A 119 -1.39 5.55 -0.04
N LEU A 120 -0.60 5.38 1.03
CA LEU A 120 0.41 4.33 1.12
C LEU A 120 -0.22 2.93 1.08
N TYR A 121 -1.25 2.68 1.88
CA TYR A 121 -1.95 1.38 1.86
C TYR A 121 -2.64 1.12 0.53
N MET A 122 -3.20 2.14 -0.11
CA MET A 122 -3.77 2.03 -1.45
C MET A 122 -2.70 1.66 -2.49
N ALA A 123 -1.51 2.23 -2.40
CA ALA A 123 -0.39 1.88 -3.27
C ALA A 123 0.14 0.45 -2.99
N ILE A 124 0.27 0.06 -1.71
CA ILE A 124 0.69 -1.29 -1.30
C ILE A 124 -0.33 -2.34 -1.79
N TYR A 125 -1.62 -2.06 -1.69
CA TYR A 125 -2.67 -2.94 -2.22
C TYR A 125 -2.46 -3.21 -3.72
N LYS A 126 -2.18 -2.17 -4.51
CA LYS A 126 -1.89 -2.33 -5.95
C LYS A 126 -0.59 -3.11 -6.21
N VAL A 127 0.42 -2.93 -5.36
CA VAL A 127 1.66 -3.74 -5.41
C VAL A 127 1.35 -5.20 -5.13
N TYR A 128 0.56 -5.52 -4.11
CA TYR A 128 0.16 -6.89 -3.79
C TYR A 128 -0.69 -7.49 -4.90
N LYS A 129 -1.71 -6.77 -5.36
CA LYS A 129 -2.57 -7.21 -6.47
C LYS A 129 -1.76 -7.50 -7.74
N SER A 130 -0.67 -6.81 -7.95
CA SER A 130 0.21 -7.02 -9.10
C SER A 130 1.23 -8.17 -8.94
N CYS A 131 1.32 -8.78 -7.75
CA CYS A 131 2.31 -9.81 -7.45
C CYS A 131 1.69 -11.14 -6.98
N THR A 132 0.43 -11.13 -6.53
CA THR A 132 -0.20 -12.31 -5.92
C THR A 132 -1.72 -12.26 -6.02
N THR A 133 -2.35 -13.43 -6.13
CA THR A 133 -3.80 -13.62 -6.08
C THR A 133 -4.39 -13.39 -4.68
N SER A 134 -3.66 -13.73 -3.62
CA SER A 134 -4.10 -13.56 -2.22
C SER A 134 -3.91 -12.13 -1.70
N ASN A 135 -4.14 -11.12 -2.54
CA ASN A 135 -3.92 -9.71 -2.25
C ASN A 135 -4.77 -9.19 -1.08
N ILE A 136 -6.04 -9.62 -0.96
CA ILE A 136 -6.96 -9.18 0.10
C ILE A 136 -6.48 -9.66 1.47
N VAL A 137 -6.07 -10.93 1.58
CA VAL A 137 -5.56 -11.49 2.84
C VAL A 137 -4.29 -10.76 3.27
N LEU A 138 -3.38 -10.50 2.34
CA LEU A 138 -2.11 -9.83 2.62
C LEU A 138 -2.31 -8.37 3.04
N ILE A 139 -3.27 -7.64 2.44
CA ILE A 139 -3.53 -6.26 2.82
C ILE A 139 -4.19 -6.17 4.20
N VAL A 140 -5.16 -7.03 4.50
CA VAL A 140 -5.80 -7.10 5.82
C VAL A 140 -4.76 -7.43 6.89
N LEU A 141 -3.89 -8.40 6.63
CA LEU A 141 -2.81 -8.77 7.53
C LEU A 141 -1.81 -7.61 7.73
N SER A 142 -1.52 -6.85 6.67
CA SER A 142 -0.63 -5.68 6.74
C SER A 142 -1.24 -4.49 7.49
N ILE A 143 -2.58 -4.36 7.50
CA ILE A 143 -3.28 -3.34 8.28
C ILE A 143 -3.23 -3.68 9.77
N ILE A 144 -3.48 -4.96 10.12
CA ILE A 144 -3.45 -5.43 11.51
C ILE A 144 -2.01 -5.41 12.06
N PHE A 145 -1.06 -5.86 11.24
CA PHE A 145 0.35 -5.97 11.62
C PHE A 145 1.25 -5.26 10.59
N PRO A 146 1.47 -3.93 10.71
CA PRO A 146 2.32 -3.17 9.77
C PRO A 146 3.76 -3.70 9.65
N VAL A 147 4.24 -4.36 10.69
CA VAL A 147 5.56 -5.01 10.74
C VAL A 147 5.72 -6.11 9.68
N ILE A 148 4.62 -6.67 9.18
CA ILE A 148 4.63 -7.73 8.17
C ILE A 148 4.94 -7.19 6.77
N ILE A 149 4.69 -5.91 6.46
CA ILE A 149 4.89 -5.32 5.13
C ILE A 149 6.28 -5.61 4.55
N PRO A 150 7.41 -5.41 5.27
CA PRO A 150 8.74 -5.74 4.78
C PRO A 150 8.91 -7.21 4.37
N PHE A 151 8.36 -8.12 5.16
CA PHE A 151 8.45 -9.55 4.90
C PHE A 151 7.59 -9.98 3.71
N VAL A 152 6.38 -9.42 3.58
CA VAL A 152 5.52 -9.68 2.42
C VAL A 152 6.17 -9.17 1.15
N LEU A 153 6.68 -7.94 1.13
CA LEU A 153 7.40 -7.39 -0.02
C LEU A 153 8.61 -8.26 -0.42
N PHE A 154 9.31 -8.79 0.57
CA PHE A 154 10.42 -9.71 0.34
C PHE A 154 9.95 -11.07 -0.18
N ALA A 155 8.86 -11.63 0.35
CA ALA A 155 8.30 -12.91 -0.07
C ALA A 155 7.78 -12.87 -1.52
N ILE A 156 7.02 -11.81 -1.87
CA ILE A 156 6.44 -11.65 -3.20
C ILE A 156 7.42 -11.12 -4.26
N ARG A 157 8.66 -10.81 -3.89
CA ARG A 157 9.65 -10.20 -4.81
C ARG A 157 9.93 -11.04 -6.06
N ASN A 158 9.74 -12.34 -5.96
CA ASN A 158 9.97 -13.26 -7.07
C ASN A 158 8.78 -13.42 -8.01
N ASN A 159 7.58 -13.02 -7.58
CA ASN A 159 6.39 -13.06 -8.39
C ASN A 159 6.43 -11.87 -9.37
N GLY A 160 6.61 -12.21 -10.66
CA GLY A 160 6.61 -11.20 -11.73
C GLY A 160 5.19 -10.98 -12.28
N PRO A 161 5.02 -9.97 -13.14
CA PRO A 161 3.75 -9.72 -13.81
C PRO A 161 3.33 -10.87 -14.76
N ASP A 162 4.22 -11.80 -15.03
CA ASP A 162 3.98 -12.99 -15.88
C ASP A 162 3.83 -14.27 -15.05
N SER A 163 3.67 -14.18 -13.73
CA SER A 163 3.40 -15.34 -12.90
C SER A 163 2.00 -15.89 -13.19
N LYS A 164 1.85 -17.22 -13.35
CA LYS A 164 0.58 -17.87 -13.69
C LYS A 164 -0.64 -17.39 -12.88
N PRO A 165 -0.56 -17.23 -11.53
CA PRO A 165 -1.70 -16.76 -10.76
C PRO A 165 -2.16 -15.34 -11.14
N TYR A 166 -1.24 -14.49 -11.54
CA TYR A 166 -1.53 -13.12 -11.94
C TYR A 166 -2.20 -13.03 -13.31
N VAL A 167 -1.80 -13.88 -14.25
CA VAL A 167 -2.40 -13.95 -15.59
C VAL A 167 -3.83 -14.50 -15.53
N GLU A 168 -4.08 -15.51 -14.68
CA GLU A 168 -5.40 -16.10 -14.47
C GLU A 168 -6.39 -15.11 -13.82
N GLU A 169 -5.96 -14.35 -12.80
CA GLU A 169 -6.81 -13.36 -12.13
C GLU A 169 -7.23 -12.24 -13.08
N VAL A 170 -6.30 -11.78 -13.94
CA VAL A 170 -6.58 -10.75 -14.93
C VAL A 170 -7.52 -11.25 -16.02
N ALA A 171 -7.31 -12.47 -16.49
CA ALA A 171 -8.20 -13.09 -17.49
C ALA A 171 -9.63 -13.27 -16.93
N GLN A 172 -9.77 -13.59 -15.64
CA GLN A 172 -11.08 -13.69 -14.99
C GLN A 172 -11.73 -12.31 -14.76
N GLU A 173 -10.95 -11.29 -14.41
CA GLU A 173 -11.45 -9.91 -14.21
C GLU A 173 -11.87 -9.28 -15.57
N GLU A 174 -11.14 -9.56 -16.65
CA GLU A 174 -11.50 -9.15 -18.02
C GLU A 174 -12.77 -9.90 -18.51
N ALA A 175 -12.86 -11.20 -18.32
CA ALA A 175 -14.02 -11.98 -18.67
C ALA A 175 -15.29 -11.56 -17.91
N SER A 176 -15.19 -11.31 -16.61
CA SER A 176 -16.32 -10.83 -15.80
C SER A 176 -16.78 -9.42 -16.18
N THR A 177 -15.88 -8.57 -16.63
CA THR A 177 -16.19 -7.21 -17.07
C THR A 177 -16.85 -7.20 -18.45
N GLU A 178 -16.42 -8.10 -19.34
CA GLU A 178 -17.07 -8.29 -20.65
C GLU A 178 -18.48 -8.89 -20.51
N GLU A 179 -18.67 -9.84 -19.59
CA GLU A 179 -19.95 -10.45 -19.31
C GLU A 179 -20.96 -9.43 -18.77
N THR A 180 -20.51 -8.57 -17.83
CA THR A 180 -21.34 -7.48 -17.29
C THR A 180 -21.69 -6.44 -18.36
N ALA A 181 -20.76 -6.09 -19.24
CA ALA A 181 -21.01 -5.14 -20.33
C ALA A 181 -21.97 -5.71 -21.39
N GLN A 182 -21.91 -7.02 -21.65
CA GLN A 182 -22.87 -7.69 -22.55
C GLN A 182 -24.27 -7.80 -21.94
N GLU A 183 -24.36 -8.02 -20.65
CA GLU A 183 -25.64 -8.06 -19.93
C GLU A 183 -26.31 -6.68 -19.90
N GLU A 184 -25.56 -5.60 -19.65
CA GLU A 184 -26.06 -4.24 -19.74
C GLU A 184 -26.52 -3.88 -21.16
N ALA A 185 -25.77 -4.23 -22.19
CA ALA A 185 -26.14 -3.99 -23.58
C ALA A 185 -27.41 -4.75 -24.00
N SER A 186 -27.58 -5.99 -23.53
CA SER A 186 -28.78 -6.79 -23.83
C SER A 186 -30.05 -6.26 -23.13
N VAL A 187 -29.89 -5.68 -21.93
CA VAL A 187 -30.99 -5.03 -21.20
C VAL A 187 -31.41 -3.73 -21.89
N GLU A 188 -30.44 -2.95 -22.40
CA GLU A 188 -30.74 -1.70 -23.13
C GLU A 188 -31.47 -1.99 -24.45
N GLU A 189 -31.11 -3.07 -25.17
CA GLU A 189 -31.75 -3.46 -26.41
C GLU A 189 -33.20 -3.93 -26.18
N THR A 190 -33.45 -4.69 -25.12
CA THR A 190 -34.82 -5.13 -24.75
C THR A 190 -35.72 -3.96 -24.34
N VAL A 191 -35.20 -2.98 -23.62
CA VAL A 191 -35.95 -1.77 -23.22
C VAL A 191 -36.30 -0.90 -24.42
N GLN A 192 -35.43 -0.80 -25.42
CA GLN A 192 -35.71 -0.08 -26.67
C GLN A 192 -36.74 -0.80 -27.54
N GLU A 193 -36.75 -2.13 -27.58
CA GLU A 193 -37.71 -2.93 -28.34
C GLU A 193 -39.12 -2.80 -27.70
N GLU A 194 -39.24 -2.87 -26.37
CA GLU A 194 -40.51 -2.65 -25.67
C GLU A 194 -41.08 -1.25 -25.91
N ALA A 195 -40.23 -0.22 -25.85
CA ALA A 195 -40.66 1.16 -26.10
C ALA A 195 -41.15 1.39 -27.54
N SER A 196 -40.55 0.72 -28.51
CA SER A 196 -40.96 0.80 -29.94
C SER A 196 -42.28 0.09 -30.22
N VAL A 197 -42.58 -1.00 -29.51
CA VAL A 197 -43.85 -1.74 -29.61
C VAL A 197 -44.99 -0.96 -28.96
N GLU A 198 -44.75 -0.26 -27.87
CA GLU A 198 -45.74 0.57 -27.19
C GLU A 198 -46.15 1.80 -28.02
N GLU A 199 -45.17 2.42 -28.74
CA GLU A 199 -45.42 3.55 -29.63
C GLU A 199 -46.25 3.15 -30.89
N THR A 200 -46.01 1.96 -31.42
CA THR A 200 -46.83 1.44 -32.55
C THR A 200 -48.24 1.07 -32.14
N ALA A 201 -48.42 0.48 -30.97
CA ALA A 201 -49.75 0.10 -30.43
C ALA A 201 -50.62 1.33 -30.05
N SER A 202 -50.00 2.46 -29.79
CA SER A 202 -50.74 3.72 -29.48
C SER A 202 -51.23 4.40 -30.74
N LYS A 203 -50.51 4.32 -31.85
CA LYS A 203 -50.88 4.88 -33.17
C LYS A 203 -52.04 4.15 -33.84
N ASP A 204 -52.20 2.85 -33.64
CA ASP A 204 -53.29 2.07 -34.19
C ASP A 204 -54.64 2.27 -33.43
N LYS A 205 -54.66 2.95 -32.30
CA LYS A 205 -55.90 3.28 -31.55
C LYS A 205 -56.46 4.65 -31.88
N GLU A 206 -55.75 5.50 -32.62
CA GLU A 206 -56.18 6.84 -33.02
C GLU A 206 -56.62 6.92 -34.51
N ALA A 207 -56.59 5.82 -35.27
CA ALA A 207 -57.07 5.70 -36.65
C ALA A 207 -58.42 4.97 -36.69
#